data_963566eba567bd1c7c7a59522da8c9e6
#
_entry.id   963566eba567bd1c7c7a59522da8c9e6
#
_cell.length_a   1.000
_cell.length_b   1.000
_cell.length_c   1.000
_cell.angle_alpha   90.00
_cell.angle_beta   90.00
_cell.angle_gamma   90.00
#
_symmetry.space_group_name_H-M   'P 1'
#
loop_
_entity.id
_entity.type
_entity.pdbx_description
1 polymer ?
#
loop_
_entity_poly.entity_id
_entity_poly.type
_entity_poly.pdbx_seq_one_letter_code
_entity_poly.pdbx_strand_id
1 'polypeptide(L)'
;MRDNVRGGNGTLENRHIIEPDRMFGSATLFSEFFFDPGDGIGPHVHDADAEVYYMLEGVLTLIEDGKETELRPGDASYAHSGTSHAIENRSDRPARMLAVILKV
;
A
#
# COMPACT_ATOMS: atom_id res chain seq x y z
N MET A 1 -4.79 10.36 10.27
CA MET A 1 -4.82 8.90 10.56
C MET A 1 -6.07 8.30 9.95
N ARG A 2 -5.97 7.16 9.34
CA ARG A 2 -7.09 6.46 8.72
C ARG A 2 -7.31 5.14 9.44
N ASP A 3 -8.59 4.80 9.65
CA ASP A 3 -8.95 3.48 10.15
C ASP A 3 -8.65 2.41 9.10
N ASN A 4 -8.87 1.15 9.44
CA ASN A 4 -8.61 0.03 8.54
C ASN A 4 -9.09 0.33 7.13
N VAL A 5 -8.19 0.21 6.17
CA VAL A 5 -8.50 0.47 4.78
C VAL A 5 -8.86 -0.86 4.12
N ARG A 6 -10.05 -0.89 3.49
CA ARG A 6 -10.51 -2.06 2.73
C ARG A 6 -10.47 -3.36 3.51
N GLY A 7 -10.90 -3.29 4.79
CA GLY A 7 -11.01 -4.47 5.64
C GLY A 7 -9.73 -4.95 6.29
N GLY A 8 -8.67 -4.13 6.26
CA GLY A 8 -7.45 -4.43 7.00
C GLY A 8 -7.63 -4.28 8.50
N ASN A 9 -6.61 -4.62 9.27
CA ASN A 9 -6.63 -4.56 10.73
C ASN A 9 -5.91 -3.32 11.24
N GLY A 10 -6.33 -2.83 12.44
CA GLY A 10 -5.66 -1.73 13.11
C GLY A 10 -5.99 -0.37 12.52
N THR A 11 -5.27 0.64 12.94
CA THR A 11 -5.40 2.01 12.46
C THR A 11 -4.21 2.29 11.53
N LEU A 12 -4.51 2.73 10.32
CA LEU A 12 -3.47 2.97 9.32
C LEU A 12 -3.26 4.47 9.15
N GLU A 13 -2.06 4.92 9.47
CA GLU A 13 -1.65 6.30 9.30
C GLU A 13 -0.98 6.48 7.94
N ASN A 14 -1.30 7.59 7.26
CA ASN A 14 -0.62 7.91 6.02
C ASN A 14 -0.37 9.42 5.93
N ARG A 15 0.64 9.76 5.14
CA ARG A 15 1.01 11.14 4.89
C ARG A 15 1.15 11.34 3.39
N HIS A 16 0.35 12.25 2.82
CA HIS A 16 0.49 12.60 1.41
C HIS A 16 1.84 13.28 1.17
N ILE A 17 2.63 12.73 0.27
CA ILE A 17 3.87 13.38 -0.19
C ILE A 17 3.52 14.41 -1.24
N ILE A 18 2.57 14.06 -2.14
CA ILE A 18 2.01 14.98 -3.11
C ILE A 18 0.50 14.94 -2.93
N GLU A 19 -0.12 16.10 -2.75
CA GLU A 19 -1.58 16.15 -2.64
C GLU A 19 -2.22 15.74 -3.96
N PRO A 20 -3.34 15.00 -3.93
CA PRO A 20 -3.96 14.48 -5.15
C PRO A 20 -4.28 15.56 -6.20
N ASP A 21 -4.68 16.76 -5.78
CA ASP A 21 -5.03 17.84 -6.71
C ASP A 21 -3.82 18.41 -7.44
N ARG A 22 -2.59 18.08 -6.99
CA ARG A 22 -1.36 18.54 -7.64
C ARG A 22 -0.83 17.56 -8.66
N MET A 23 -1.48 16.43 -8.84
CA MET A 23 -1.04 15.40 -9.78
C MET A 23 -1.78 15.45 -11.11
N PHE A 24 -2.66 16.43 -11.27
CA PHE A 24 -3.35 16.76 -12.53
C PHE A 24 -4.05 15.56 -13.17
N GLY A 25 -4.62 14.68 -12.35
CA GLY A 25 -5.35 13.52 -12.84
C GLY A 25 -4.46 12.36 -13.30
N SER A 26 -3.13 12.51 -13.29
CA SER A 26 -2.21 11.43 -13.68
C SER A 26 -2.07 10.38 -12.59
N ALA A 27 -2.25 10.78 -11.34
CA ALA A 27 -2.20 9.88 -10.19
C ALA A 27 -3.25 10.33 -9.18
N THR A 28 -3.70 9.41 -8.35
CA THR A 28 -4.72 9.70 -7.33
C THR A 28 -4.19 9.53 -5.92
N LEU A 29 -3.00 8.96 -5.77
CA LEU A 29 -2.35 8.79 -4.47
C LEU A 29 -0.84 8.82 -4.66
N PHE A 30 -0.16 9.54 -3.77
CA PHE A 30 1.29 9.51 -3.64
C PHE A 30 1.57 9.78 -2.17
N SER A 31 1.63 8.71 -1.37
CA SER A 31 1.63 8.83 0.09
C SER A 31 2.57 7.84 0.73
N GLU A 32 3.03 8.21 1.91
CA GLU A 32 3.76 7.31 2.78
C GLU A 32 2.79 6.72 3.79
N PHE A 33 2.81 5.40 3.95
CA PHE A 33 1.95 4.68 4.88
C PHE A 33 2.78 4.11 6.02
N PHE A 34 2.23 4.19 7.22
CA PHE A 34 2.86 3.74 8.46
C PHE A 34 2.05 2.58 9.02
N PHE A 35 2.70 1.45 9.20
CA PHE A 35 2.06 0.21 9.66
C PHE A 35 2.64 -0.18 11.00
N ASP A 36 1.83 -0.17 12.05
CA ASP A 36 2.18 -0.84 13.29
C ASP A 36 1.96 -2.34 13.15
N PRO A 37 2.53 -3.16 14.04
CA PRO A 37 2.24 -4.60 14.01
C PRO A 37 0.74 -4.85 13.98
N GLY A 38 0.28 -5.67 13.05
CA GLY A 38 -1.13 -6.00 12.88
C GLY A 38 -1.90 -5.09 11.93
N ASP A 39 -1.35 -3.94 11.56
CA ASP A 39 -2.00 -3.05 10.60
C ASP A 39 -1.96 -3.64 9.19
N GLY A 40 -2.95 -3.27 8.37
CA GLY A 40 -2.97 -3.71 7.00
C GLY A 40 -4.00 -3.00 6.15
N ILE A 41 -3.90 -3.26 4.85
CA ILE A 41 -4.90 -2.86 3.85
C ILE A 41 -5.46 -4.16 3.30
N GLY A 42 -6.78 -4.36 3.46
CA GLY A 42 -7.44 -5.58 3.06
C GLY A 42 -7.49 -5.78 1.55
N PRO A 43 -7.95 -6.96 1.11
CA PRO A 43 -7.97 -7.28 -0.32
C PRO A 43 -8.80 -6.30 -1.13
N HIS A 44 -8.26 -5.87 -2.26
CA HIS A 44 -8.95 -4.98 -3.19
C HIS A 44 -8.41 -5.17 -4.58
N VAL A 45 -9.22 -4.83 -5.57
CA VAL A 45 -8.88 -4.94 -6.99
C VAL A 45 -8.77 -3.53 -7.55
N HIS A 46 -7.71 -3.27 -8.30
CA HIS A 46 -7.56 -2.01 -9.03
C HIS A 46 -8.28 -2.10 -10.36
N ASP A 47 -9.07 -1.06 -10.66
CA ASP A 47 -9.84 -0.96 -11.89
C ASP A 47 -9.54 0.39 -12.52
N ALA A 48 -8.99 0.38 -13.73
CA ALA A 48 -8.58 1.57 -14.48
C ALA A 48 -7.46 2.36 -13.78
N ASP A 49 -6.74 1.73 -12.87
CA ASP A 49 -5.56 2.31 -12.26
C ASP A 49 -4.55 1.20 -11.94
N ALA A 50 -3.37 1.61 -11.49
CA ALA A 50 -2.32 0.69 -11.07
C ALA A 50 -1.68 1.25 -9.82
N GLU A 51 -1.15 0.38 -8.97
CA GLU A 51 -0.53 0.81 -7.71
C GLU A 51 0.88 0.28 -7.58
N VAL A 52 1.78 1.17 -7.15
CA VAL A 52 3.16 0.80 -6.83
C VAL A 52 3.32 0.90 -5.32
N TYR A 53 3.88 -0.14 -4.71
CA TYR A 53 4.35 -0.14 -3.34
C TYR A 53 5.87 -0.18 -3.34
N TYR A 54 6.49 0.69 -2.57
CA TYR A 54 7.93 0.70 -2.40
C TYR A 54 8.26 0.71 -0.91
N MET A 55 9.01 -0.30 -0.46
CA MET A 55 9.33 -0.45 0.97
C MET A 55 10.44 0.49 1.39
N LEU A 56 10.18 1.22 2.48
CA LEU A 56 11.13 2.16 3.05
C LEU A 56 11.76 1.60 4.32
N GLU A 57 10.96 0.96 5.18
CA GLU A 57 11.43 0.47 6.47
C GLU A 57 10.57 -0.69 6.93
N GLY A 58 11.21 -1.68 7.59
CA GLY A 58 10.50 -2.83 8.12
C GLY A 58 10.16 -3.86 7.06
N VAL A 59 9.29 -4.80 7.41
CA VAL A 59 8.88 -5.90 6.53
C VAL A 59 7.37 -5.96 6.48
N LEU A 60 6.80 -5.98 5.29
CA LEU A 60 5.36 -6.17 5.09
C LEU A 60 5.14 -7.43 4.27
N THR A 61 3.98 -8.06 4.46
CA THR A 61 3.57 -9.21 3.67
C THR A 61 2.57 -8.75 2.64
N LEU A 62 2.90 -8.94 1.37
CA LEU A 62 2.03 -8.67 0.24
C LEU A 62 1.31 -9.95 -0.14
N ILE A 63 -0.01 -9.88 -0.27
CA ILE A 63 -0.82 -11.00 -0.78
C ILE A 63 -1.39 -10.54 -2.12
N GLU A 64 -0.92 -11.15 -3.22
CA GLU A 64 -1.32 -10.76 -4.55
C GLU A 64 -1.86 -11.98 -5.28
N ASP A 65 -3.14 -11.95 -5.64
CA ASP A 65 -3.83 -13.06 -6.27
C ASP A 65 -3.63 -14.38 -5.49
N GLY A 66 -3.65 -14.29 -4.16
CA GLY A 66 -3.49 -15.43 -3.27
C GLY A 66 -2.05 -15.83 -2.98
N LYS A 67 -1.08 -15.18 -3.59
CA LYS A 67 0.33 -15.49 -3.39
C LYS A 67 0.94 -14.50 -2.40
N GLU A 68 1.63 -15.02 -1.39
CA GLU A 68 2.27 -14.19 -0.36
C GLU A 68 3.74 -13.97 -0.67
N THR A 69 4.17 -12.73 -0.49
CA THR A 69 5.56 -12.32 -0.68
C THR A 69 5.93 -11.33 0.39
N GLU A 70 7.11 -11.47 0.99
CA GLU A 70 7.61 -10.47 1.92
C GLU A 70 8.31 -9.35 1.16
N LEU A 71 7.97 -8.11 1.52
CA LEU A 71 8.63 -6.92 0.98
C LEU A 71 9.53 -6.35 2.06
N ARG A 72 10.79 -6.17 1.73
CA ARG A 72 11.83 -5.59 2.58
C ARG A 72 12.28 -4.25 2.02
N PRO A 73 12.98 -3.43 2.81
CA PRO A 73 13.43 -2.11 2.31
C PRO A 73 14.14 -2.23 0.96
N GLY A 74 13.70 -1.40 0.01
CA GLY A 74 14.19 -1.42 -1.36
C GLY A 74 13.40 -2.30 -2.31
N ASP A 75 12.52 -3.15 -1.79
CA ASP A 75 11.65 -3.97 -2.65
C ASP A 75 10.45 -3.14 -3.12
N ALA A 76 9.98 -3.46 -4.31
CA ALA A 76 8.81 -2.80 -4.89
C ALA A 76 7.85 -3.84 -5.46
N SER A 77 6.57 -3.48 -5.49
CA SER A 77 5.56 -4.27 -6.20
C SER A 77 4.75 -3.37 -7.11
N TYR A 78 4.22 -3.94 -8.15
CA TYR A 78 3.38 -3.24 -9.12
C TYR A 78 2.12 -4.05 -9.36
N ALA A 79 0.98 -3.48 -9.00
CA ALA A 79 -0.33 -4.10 -9.22
C ALA A 79 -1.03 -3.38 -10.37
N HIS A 80 -1.11 -4.03 -11.53
CA HIS A 80 -1.81 -3.46 -12.68
C HIS A 80 -3.32 -3.64 -12.54
N SER A 81 -4.07 -2.99 -13.42
CA SER A 81 -5.53 -3.10 -13.45
C SER A 81 -5.96 -4.57 -13.51
N GLY A 82 -6.90 -4.94 -12.67
CA GLY A 82 -7.40 -6.31 -12.57
C GLY A 82 -6.70 -7.17 -11.52
N THR A 83 -5.59 -6.70 -10.95
CA THR A 83 -4.88 -7.43 -9.90
C THR A 83 -5.55 -7.23 -8.55
N SER A 84 -5.76 -8.32 -7.81
CA SER A 84 -6.22 -8.27 -6.43
C SER A 84 -5.02 -8.32 -5.51
N HIS A 85 -4.91 -7.36 -4.58
CA HIS A 85 -3.83 -7.42 -3.60
C HIS A 85 -4.27 -6.90 -2.24
N ALA A 86 -3.53 -7.32 -1.22
CA ALA A 86 -3.64 -6.87 0.15
C ALA A 86 -2.23 -6.77 0.71
N ILE A 87 -2.05 -6.00 1.76
CA ILE A 87 -0.75 -5.89 2.41
C ILE A 87 -0.97 -5.76 3.92
N GLU A 88 -0.10 -6.41 4.69
CA GLU A 88 -0.23 -6.39 6.15
C GLU A 88 1.13 -6.50 6.83
N ASN A 89 1.19 -5.96 8.04
CA ASN A 89 2.38 -6.06 8.87
C ASN A 89 2.20 -7.24 9.84
N ARG A 90 2.79 -8.37 9.49
CA ARG A 90 2.81 -9.57 10.34
C ARG A 90 4.02 -9.62 11.26
N SER A 91 4.89 -8.61 11.18
CA SER A 91 6.08 -8.55 12.01
C SER A 91 5.76 -7.93 13.37
N ASP A 92 6.74 -7.89 14.26
CA ASP A 92 6.62 -7.28 15.58
C ASP A 92 7.20 -5.86 15.62
N ARG A 93 7.45 -5.26 14.46
CA ARG A 93 8.05 -3.93 14.33
C ARG A 93 7.25 -3.05 13.39
N PRO A 94 7.32 -1.72 13.57
CA PRO A 94 6.70 -0.80 12.64
C PRO A 94 7.31 -0.90 11.24
N ALA A 95 6.52 -0.58 10.22
CA ALA A 95 6.98 -0.56 8.84
C ALA A 95 6.48 0.71 8.15
N ARG A 96 7.22 1.13 7.13
CA ARG A 96 6.85 2.29 6.29
C ARG A 96 6.93 1.89 4.83
N MET A 97 5.95 2.36 4.08
CA MET A 97 5.82 2.02 2.66
C MET A 97 5.35 3.26 1.89
N LEU A 98 5.94 3.47 0.74
CA LEU A 98 5.46 4.47 -0.22
C LEU A 98 4.44 3.80 -1.13
N ALA A 99 3.30 4.45 -1.34
CA ALA A 99 2.28 3.97 -2.28
C ALA A 99 1.94 5.06 -3.28
N VAL A 100 1.87 4.66 -4.55
CA VAL A 100 1.51 5.54 -5.66
C VAL A 100 0.41 4.85 -6.47
N ILE A 101 -0.71 5.52 -6.66
CA ILE A 101 -1.78 5.03 -7.54
C ILE A 101 -1.77 5.88 -8.79
N LEU A 102 -1.54 5.25 -9.93
CA LEU A 102 -1.46 5.87 -11.23
C LEU A 102 -2.72 5.58 -12.02
N LYS A 103 -3.19 6.56 -12.74
CA LYS A 103 -4.28 6.33 -13.70
C LYS A 103 -3.73 5.72 -14.98
N VAL A 104 -4.44 4.73 -15.48
CA VAL A 104 -4.05 4.01 -16.69
C VAL A 104 -5.20 4.00 -17.69
#